data_50f683bbb5eb5c24ecb6bf0be29bb12b
#
_entry.id   50f683bbb5eb5c24ecb6bf0be29bb12b
#
_cell.length_a   1.000
_cell.length_b   1.000
_cell.length_c   1.000
_cell.angle_alpha   90.00
_cell.angle_beta   90.00
_cell.angle_gamma   90.00
#
_symmetry.space_group_name_H-M   'P 1'
#
loop_
_entity.id
_entity.type
_entity.pdbx_description
1 polymer ?
#
loop_
_entity_poly.entity_id
_entity_poly.type
_entity_poly.pdbx_seq_one_letter_code
_entity_poly.pdbx_strand_id
1 'polypeptide(L)'
;MLTGLRIENILLMDKTTIRFDEGFSVITGQTGAGKSILLDSLNIILGERAGTAILRNPDNHGVIVATFDIDNPELLETLANGGFISSGDRTIIIKKIITKNGSKIFINDIQTTIQFVGAISHYLVEIYSQFEQTDLFSIKKHLEILDKFGNLNTSLHKMRTLYTQMQNAQEKYDKTRLEIERQKENAEYLQSFVDDVRALNLASGEYDELVNKKKTMTDISKVATYISRANGLFGETKLGSVINKVQNDLIHAQGDIGEGGLNKEIDNINELLEKLYNDYQIAGETLNDLAERNHFDEGELNDIEERIACINEVARKYQTTPMELSNQFVLAQEKLQKIELSDDILKKLSSELATIRNEYLTYANELHEKRKAKAKILEQIVLEKLSALKMDKVIFYTSFENAEPSANGTDKVVFFASMNPGLTPAPIHKIASGGELSRFMLAFKSALCTSQTASTMIFDEIDTGVSGSVAFAIGKEMQKLGQTTQLICITHNSQTAACAQHHLFVAKEQTLEDTKTIVKTLSPDERVRVIAEMISSDEITDEAVNNARMLIEKANE
;
A
#
# COMPACT_ATOMS: atom_id res chain seq x y z
N MET A 1 -29.18 1.90 -19.52
CA MET A 1 -30.19 0.83 -19.62
C MET A 1 -29.91 -0.14 -20.77
N LEU A 2 -30.41 -1.39 -20.70
CA LEU A 2 -30.31 -2.37 -21.80
C LEU A 2 -31.36 -2.03 -22.86
N THR A 3 -30.91 -1.72 -24.08
CA THR A 3 -31.85 -1.35 -25.20
C THR A 3 -32.03 -2.48 -26.20
N GLY A 4 -31.07 -3.40 -26.30
CA GLY A 4 -31.18 -4.51 -27.24
C GLY A 4 -30.31 -5.70 -26.88
N LEU A 5 -30.79 -6.89 -27.23
CA LEU A 5 -30.06 -8.15 -27.11
C LEU A 5 -30.22 -8.96 -28.39
N ARG A 6 -29.13 -9.33 -29.04
CA ARG A 6 -29.10 -10.20 -30.22
C ARG A 6 -28.32 -11.46 -29.88
N ILE A 7 -28.90 -12.60 -30.15
CA ILE A 7 -28.33 -13.91 -29.88
C ILE A 7 -28.39 -14.71 -31.19
N GLU A 8 -27.25 -15.28 -31.60
CA GLU A 8 -27.12 -16.12 -32.78
C GLU A 8 -26.37 -17.41 -32.47
N ASN A 9 -26.87 -18.54 -32.89
CA ASN A 9 -26.29 -19.88 -32.75
C ASN A 9 -25.93 -20.27 -31.29
N ILE A 10 -26.83 -19.94 -30.36
CA ILE A 10 -26.67 -20.26 -28.92
C ILE A 10 -27.81 -21.11 -28.41
N LEU A 11 -27.51 -22.30 -27.89
CA LEU A 11 -28.50 -23.27 -27.37
C LEU A 11 -29.69 -23.48 -28.35
N LEU A 12 -30.92 -23.16 -27.96
CA LEU A 12 -32.10 -23.29 -28.82
C LEU A 12 -32.36 -22.03 -29.67
N MET A 13 -31.53 -21.00 -29.55
CA MET A 13 -31.68 -19.76 -30.33
C MET A 13 -30.85 -19.80 -31.59
N ASP A 14 -31.50 -19.82 -32.75
CA ASP A 14 -30.82 -19.73 -34.05
C ASP A 14 -30.40 -18.29 -34.34
N LYS A 15 -31.38 -17.39 -34.39
CA LYS A 15 -31.19 -15.94 -34.54
C LYS A 15 -32.37 -15.20 -33.93
N THR A 16 -32.10 -14.49 -32.84
CA THR A 16 -33.13 -13.74 -32.10
C THR A 16 -32.63 -12.35 -31.81
N THR A 17 -33.47 -11.35 -32.01
CA THR A 17 -33.20 -9.96 -31.66
C THR A 17 -34.34 -9.43 -30.81
N ILE A 18 -34.03 -8.93 -29.64
CA ILE A 18 -34.96 -8.42 -28.65
C ILE A 18 -34.68 -6.95 -28.43
N ARG A 19 -35.70 -6.14 -28.39
CA ARG A 19 -35.64 -4.73 -27.95
C ARG A 19 -36.28 -4.63 -26.59
N PHE A 20 -35.68 -3.83 -25.73
CA PHE A 20 -36.16 -3.55 -24.40
C PHE A 20 -36.48 -2.05 -24.31
N ASP A 21 -37.61 -1.73 -23.73
CA ASP A 21 -38.04 -0.37 -23.48
C ASP A 21 -37.74 0.03 -22.03
N GLU A 22 -37.90 1.30 -21.71
CA GLU A 22 -37.84 1.82 -20.34
C GLU A 22 -38.99 1.26 -19.49
N GLY A 23 -38.83 1.36 -18.16
CA GLY A 23 -39.90 0.94 -17.26
C GLY A 23 -39.86 -0.57 -16.95
N PHE A 24 -41.04 -1.12 -16.67
CA PHE A 24 -41.21 -2.50 -16.26
C PHE A 24 -41.62 -3.40 -17.42
N SER A 25 -40.73 -4.28 -17.82
CA SER A 25 -40.94 -5.32 -18.83
C SER A 25 -41.10 -6.69 -18.18
N VAL A 26 -42.02 -7.50 -18.66
CA VAL A 26 -42.18 -8.91 -18.26
C VAL A 26 -41.82 -9.84 -19.40
N ILE A 27 -41.18 -10.96 -19.08
CA ILE A 27 -40.91 -12.06 -20.02
C ILE A 27 -41.68 -13.28 -19.54
N THR A 28 -42.63 -13.74 -20.33
CA THR A 28 -43.41 -14.96 -20.07
C THR A 28 -43.18 -15.99 -21.18
N GLY A 29 -43.68 -17.19 -21.01
CA GLY A 29 -43.60 -18.28 -21.99
C GLY A 29 -43.60 -19.66 -21.34
N GLN A 30 -43.74 -20.69 -22.14
CA GLN A 30 -43.80 -22.07 -21.67
C GLN A 30 -42.52 -22.48 -20.92
N THR A 31 -42.66 -23.41 -19.97
CA THR A 31 -41.51 -24.01 -19.25
C THR A 31 -40.53 -24.66 -20.24
N GLY A 32 -39.25 -24.34 -20.10
CA GLY A 32 -38.21 -24.85 -21.02
C GLY A 32 -38.22 -24.19 -22.42
N ALA A 33 -39.00 -23.11 -22.65
CA ALA A 33 -39.03 -22.41 -23.94
C ALA A 33 -37.81 -21.52 -24.23
N GLY A 34 -36.90 -21.40 -23.31
CA GLY A 34 -35.66 -20.62 -23.52
C GLY A 34 -35.59 -19.32 -22.71
N LYS A 35 -36.47 -19.13 -21.69
CA LYS A 35 -36.36 -17.98 -20.76
C LYS A 35 -34.99 -17.97 -20.06
N SER A 36 -34.51 -19.12 -19.56
CA SER A 36 -33.17 -19.26 -18.97
C SER A 36 -32.03 -18.96 -19.95
N ILE A 37 -32.25 -19.27 -21.27
CA ILE A 37 -31.24 -18.98 -22.31
C ILE A 37 -31.01 -17.47 -22.45
N LEU A 38 -32.04 -16.64 -22.24
CA LEU A 38 -31.87 -15.19 -22.23
C LEU A 38 -30.98 -14.72 -21.08
N LEU A 39 -31.22 -15.26 -19.87
CA LEU A 39 -30.37 -14.95 -18.69
C LEU A 39 -28.97 -15.45 -18.88
N ASP A 40 -28.79 -16.71 -19.33
CA ASP A 40 -27.47 -17.26 -19.59
C ASP A 40 -26.70 -16.41 -20.62
N SER A 41 -27.39 -15.96 -21.68
CA SER A 41 -26.78 -15.09 -22.70
C SER A 41 -26.40 -13.73 -22.13
N LEU A 42 -27.18 -13.15 -21.23
CA LEU A 42 -26.86 -11.92 -20.53
C LEU A 42 -25.68 -12.11 -19.57
N ASN A 43 -25.63 -13.18 -18.79
CA ASN A 43 -24.52 -13.49 -17.92
C ASN A 43 -23.21 -13.68 -18.71
N ILE A 44 -23.29 -14.38 -19.82
CA ILE A 44 -22.16 -14.62 -20.72
C ILE A 44 -21.63 -13.29 -21.30
N ILE A 45 -22.48 -12.39 -21.74
CA ILE A 45 -22.05 -11.10 -22.30
C ILE A 45 -21.53 -10.15 -21.22
N LEU A 46 -21.99 -10.27 -19.98
CA LEU A 46 -21.60 -9.46 -18.83
C LEU A 46 -20.30 -9.96 -18.16
N GLY A 47 -19.67 -11.02 -18.66
CA GLY A 47 -18.33 -11.44 -18.20
C GLY A 47 -18.24 -12.88 -17.69
N GLU A 48 -19.30 -13.67 -17.76
CA GLU A 48 -19.19 -15.11 -17.47
C GLU A 48 -18.43 -15.87 -18.57
N ARG A 49 -17.77 -16.94 -18.15
CA ARG A 49 -17.07 -17.85 -19.07
C ARG A 49 -18.10 -18.72 -19.80
N ALA A 50 -18.03 -18.71 -21.12
CA ALA A 50 -18.83 -19.60 -21.95
C ALA A 50 -17.96 -20.74 -22.51
N GLY A 51 -18.38 -21.97 -22.27
CA GLY A 51 -17.80 -23.15 -22.93
C GLY A 51 -18.37 -23.35 -24.34
N THR A 52 -17.75 -24.18 -25.16
CA THR A 52 -18.22 -24.51 -26.52
C THR A 52 -19.52 -25.32 -26.54
N ALA A 53 -19.90 -25.92 -25.41
CA ALA A 53 -21.13 -26.69 -25.24
C ALA A 53 -22.42 -25.88 -25.45
N ILE A 54 -22.34 -24.54 -25.40
CA ILE A 54 -23.51 -23.66 -25.62
C ILE A 54 -23.79 -23.41 -27.10
N LEU A 55 -22.89 -23.78 -28.02
CA LEU A 55 -23.10 -23.59 -29.44
C LEU A 55 -24.19 -24.56 -29.92
N ARG A 56 -25.25 -24.01 -30.57
CA ARG A 56 -26.31 -24.80 -31.22
C ARG A 56 -25.73 -25.68 -32.33
N ASN A 57 -25.00 -25.07 -33.23
CA ASN A 57 -24.22 -25.74 -34.25
C ASN A 57 -22.75 -25.49 -34.01
N PRO A 58 -21.96 -26.51 -33.61
CA PRO A 58 -20.52 -26.36 -33.33
C PRO A 58 -19.68 -25.90 -34.52
N ASP A 59 -20.17 -26.07 -35.76
CA ASP A 59 -19.43 -25.65 -36.96
C ASP A 59 -19.55 -24.14 -37.24
N ASN A 60 -20.52 -23.50 -36.63
CA ASN A 60 -20.77 -22.07 -36.77
C ASN A 60 -20.37 -21.30 -35.49
N HIS A 61 -20.07 -20.02 -35.64
CA HIS A 61 -19.78 -19.16 -34.50
C HIS A 61 -21.08 -18.78 -33.76
N GLY A 62 -21.02 -18.81 -32.42
CA GLY A 62 -22.04 -18.21 -31.58
C GLY A 62 -21.77 -16.72 -31.41
N VAL A 63 -22.82 -15.88 -31.49
CA VAL A 63 -22.68 -14.43 -31.33
C VAL A 63 -23.74 -13.93 -30.36
N ILE A 64 -23.30 -13.19 -29.34
CA ILE A 64 -24.17 -12.46 -28.42
C ILE A 64 -23.79 -10.99 -28.51
N VAL A 65 -24.79 -10.12 -28.70
CA VAL A 65 -24.61 -8.67 -28.74
C VAL A 65 -25.61 -8.03 -27.81
N ALA A 66 -25.14 -7.22 -26.87
CA ALA A 66 -25.99 -6.41 -26.00
C ALA A 66 -25.69 -4.93 -26.23
N THR A 67 -26.72 -4.14 -26.35
CA THR A 67 -26.64 -2.68 -26.54
C THR A 67 -27.17 -2.00 -25.29
N PHE A 68 -26.40 -1.05 -24.79
CA PHE A 68 -26.74 -0.28 -23.59
C PHE A 68 -26.69 1.22 -23.86
N ASP A 69 -27.64 1.94 -23.26
CA ASP A 69 -27.57 3.38 -23.09
C ASP A 69 -27.16 3.72 -21.67
N ILE A 70 -26.11 4.56 -21.51
CA ILE A 70 -25.42 4.78 -20.24
C ILE A 70 -25.59 6.23 -19.80
N ASP A 71 -26.09 6.40 -18.55
CA ASP A 71 -26.20 7.71 -17.90
C ASP A 71 -25.23 7.88 -16.72
N ASN A 72 -24.56 6.80 -16.29
CA ASN A 72 -23.65 6.83 -15.14
C ASN A 72 -22.34 7.53 -15.50
N PRO A 73 -21.99 8.68 -14.87
CA PRO A 73 -20.80 9.47 -15.21
C PRO A 73 -19.49 8.71 -14.97
N GLU A 74 -19.41 7.91 -13.90
CA GLU A 74 -18.21 7.15 -13.54
C GLU A 74 -17.90 6.06 -14.58
N LEU A 75 -18.96 5.39 -15.08
CA LEU A 75 -18.82 4.42 -16.15
C LEU A 75 -18.42 5.08 -17.47
N LEU A 76 -19.03 6.22 -17.81
CA LEU A 76 -18.69 6.99 -19.02
C LEU A 76 -17.22 7.43 -19.00
N GLU A 77 -16.72 7.93 -17.88
CA GLU A 77 -15.33 8.30 -17.71
C GLU A 77 -14.39 7.09 -17.85
N THR A 78 -14.74 5.96 -17.24
CA THR A 78 -13.97 4.70 -17.33
C THR A 78 -13.87 4.22 -18.78
N LEU A 79 -14.96 4.27 -19.52
CA LEU A 79 -15.02 3.84 -20.93
C LEU A 79 -14.27 4.80 -21.85
N ALA A 80 -14.35 6.10 -21.62
CA ALA A 80 -13.63 7.12 -22.37
C ALA A 80 -12.11 7.01 -22.14
N ASN A 81 -11.68 6.84 -20.90
CA ASN A 81 -10.27 6.61 -20.55
C ASN A 81 -9.71 5.32 -21.15
N GLY A 82 -10.57 4.28 -21.29
CA GLY A 82 -10.24 3.04 -21.99
C GLY A 82 -10.26 3.14 -23.51
N GLY A 83 -10.69 4.26 -24.08
CA GLY A 83 -10.79 4.49 -25.52
C GLY A 83 -11.97 3.77 -26.20
N PHE A 84 -12.97 3.27 -25.42
CA PHE A 84 -14.10 2.52 -25.96
C PHE A 84 -15.23 3.40 -26.49
N ILE A 85 -15.32 4.64 -26.03
CA ILE A 85 -16.32 5.63 -26.45
C ILE A 85 -15.64 6.99 -26.72
N SER A 86 -16.27 7.80 -27.58
CA SER A 86 -15.89 9.21 -27.77
C SER A 86 -16.59 10.11 -26.76
N SER A 87 -16.05 11.31 -26.54
CA SER A 87 -16.67 12.29 -25.63
C SER A 87 -18.08 12.65 -26.09
N GLY A 88 -19.07 12.39 -25.25
CA GLY A 88 -20.48 12.65 -25.51
C GLY A 88 -21.29 11.43 -25.96
N ASP A 89 -20.65 10.32 -26.31
CA ASP A 89 -21.35 9.08 -26.63
C ASP A 89 -21.87 8.43 -25.34
N ARG A 90 -23.12 7.96 -25.40
CA ARG A 90 -23.78 7.24 -24.29
C ARG A 90 -24.08 5.78 -24.60
N THR A 91 -23.97 5.40 -25.87
CA THR A 91 -24.31 4.03 -26.29
C THR A 91 -23.09 3.17 -26.37
N ILE A 92 -23.15 2.00 -25.74
CA ILE A 92 -22.13 0.96 -25.91
C ILE A 92 -22.75 -0.32 -26.46
N ILE A 93 -21.97 -1.00 -27.26
CA ILE A 93 -22.32 -2.31 -27.84
C ILE A 93 -21.28 -3.31 -27.33
N ILE A 94 -21.70 -4.24 -26.49
CA ILE A 94 -20.84 -5.35 -26.05
C ILE A 94 -21.14 -6.53 -26.95
N LYS A 95 -20.12 -7.09 -27.59
CA LYS A 95 -20.22 -8.22 -28.52
C LYS A 95 -19.30 -9.35 -28.10
N LYS A 96 -19.85 -10.55 -27.95
CA LYS A 96 -19.06 -11.77 -27.66
C LYS A 96 -19.21 -12.76 -28.80
N ILE A 97 -18.09 -13.21 -29.32
CA ILE A 97 -18.02 -14.24 -30.36
C ILE A 97 -17.44 -15.49 -29.74
N ILE A 98 -18.16 -16.60 -29.86
CA ILE A 98 -17.80 -17.89 -29.29
C ILE A 98 -17.51 -18.86 -30.43
N THR A 99 -16.37 -19.49 -30.40
CA THR A 99 -15.88 -20.42 -31.42
C THR A 99 -15.43 -21.73 -30.77
N LYS A 100 -15.18 -22.77 -31.55
CA LYS A 100 -14.58 -24.02 -31.06
C LYS A 100 -13.25 -23.82 -30.30
N ASN A 101 -12.49 -22.78 -30.64
CA ASN A 101 -11.15 -22.51 -30.12
C ASN A 101 -11.14 -21.47 -28.98
N GLY A 102 -12.28 -21.00 -28.50
CA GLY A 102 -12.38 -20.00 -27.44
C GLY A 102 -13.36 -18.88 -27.75
N SER A 103 -13.33 -17.84 -26.93
CA SER A 103 -14.22 -16.69 -27.12
C SER A 103 -13.45 -15.37 -27.15
N LYS A 104 -13.98 -14.40 -27.91
CA LYS A 104 -13.49 -13.01 -27.96
C LYS A 104 -14.62 -12.07 -27.57
N ILE A 105 -14.29 -11.01 -26.83
CA ILE A 105 -15.23 -9.99 -26.40
C ILE A 105 -14.78 -8.61 -26.87
N PHE A 106 -15.74 -7.78 -27.24
CA PHE A 106 -15.53 -6.44 -27.81
C PHE A 106 -16.48 -5.44 -27.17
N ILE A 107 -16.04 -4.19 -27.02
CA ILE A 107 -16.88 -3.03 -26.72
C ILE A 107 -16.70 -2.05 -27.88
N ASN A 108 -17.79 -1.69 -28.57
CA ASN A 108 -17.79 -0.82 -29.76
C ASN A 108 -16.70 -1.23 -30.77
N ASP A 109 -16.66 -2.54 -31.12
CA ASP A 109 -15.70 -3.19 -32.02
C ASP A 109 -14.22 -3.18 -31.55
N ILE A 110 -13.89 -2.63 -30.37
CA ILE A 110 -12.57 -2.69 -29.77
C ILE A 110 -12.49 -3.94 -28.90
N GLN A 111 -11.50 -4.80 -29.17
CA GLN A 111 -11.30 -6.03 -28.40
C GLN A 111 -10.90 -5.71 -26.97
N THR A 112 -11.55 -6.39 -26.01
CA THR A 112 -11.29 -6.22 -24.57
C THR A 112 -11.19 -7.57 -23.87
N THR A 113 -11.06 -7.56 -22.53
CA THR A 113 -11.00 -8.77 -21.70
C THR A 113 -12.32 -9.05 -20.98
N ILE A 114 -12.59 -10.33 -20.70
CA ILE A 114 -13.73 -10.75 -19.87
C ILE A 114 -13.68 -10.06 -18.48
N GLN A 115 -12.48 -9.90 -17.91
CA GLN A 115 -12.29 -9.26 -16.62
C GLN A 115 -12.70 -7.78 -16.65
N PHE A 116 -12.36 -7.05 -17.71
CA PHE A 116 -12.76 -5.65 -17.83
C PHE A 116 -14.28 -5.51 -17.94
N VAL A 117 -14.93 -6.34 -18.77
CA VAL A 117 -16.39 -6.34 -18.88
C VAL A 117 -17.06 -6.73 -17.56
N GLY A 118 -16.53 -7.76 -16.86
CA GLY A 118 -17.00 -8.14 -15.53
C GLY A 118 -16.84 -7.02 -14.49
N ALA A 119 -15.78 -6.21 -14.58
CA ALA A 119 -15.58 -5.07 -13.67
C ALA A 119 -16.61 -3.95 -13.87
N ILE A 120 -17.12 -3.76 -15.08
CA ILE A 120 -18.13 -2.73 -15.39
C ILE A 120 -19.58 -3.25 -15.39
N SER A 121 -19.78 -4.58 -15.34
CA SER A 121 -21.11 -5.20 -15.47
C SER A 121 -22.11 -4.71 -14.44
N HIS A 122 -21.67 -4.45 -13.21
CA HIS A 122 -22.50 -3.97 -12.11
C HIS A 122 -23.09 -2.56 -12.34
N TYR A 123 -22.53 -1.76 -13.25
CA TYR A 123 -23.15 -0.49 -13.70
C TYR A 123 -24.20 -0.70 -14.77
N LEU A 124 -24.15 -1.82 -15.49
CA LEU A 124 -25.00 -2.11 -16.65
C LEU A 124 -26.26 -2.86 -16.24
N VAL A 125 -26.10 -4.03 -15.63
CA VAL A 125 -27.20 -4.93 -15.27
C VAL A 125 -26.93 -5.59 -13.92
N GLU A 126 -27.95 -5.63 -13.07
CA GLU A 126 -27.99 -6.50 -11.89
C GLU A 126 -29.02 -7.60 -12.12
N ILE A 127 -28.60 -8.87 -12.03
CA ILE A 127 -29.45 -10.04 -12.21
C ILE A 127 -29.72 -10.67 -10.84
N TYR A 128 -31.01 -10.95 -10.56
CA TYR A 128 -31.48 -11.57 -9.31
C TYR A 128 -32.12 -12.91 -9.63
N SER A 129 -31.33 -13.97 -9.62
CA SER A 129 -31.74 -15.35 -9.82
C SER A 129 -31.59 -16.18 -8.53
N GLN A 130 -32.13 -17.41 -8.53
CA GLN A 130 -32.02 -18.30 -7.35
C GLN A 130 -30.60 -18.67 -6.97
N PHE A 131 -29.60 -18.46 -7.83
CA PHE A 131 -28.23 -18.96 -7.67
C PHE A 131 -27.16 -17.88 -7.67
N GLU A 132 -27.48 -16.60 -7.88
CA GLU A 132 -26.48 -15.55 -7.93
C GLU A 132 -26.23 -14.85 -6.59
N GLN A 133 -24.93 -14.74 -6.24
CA GLN A 133 -24.48 -13.98 -5.08
C GLN A 133 -24.48 -12.48 -5.43
N THR A 134 -25.49 -11.77 -4.99
CA THR A 134 -25.54 -10.29 -5.09
C THR A 134 -24.59 -9.64 -4.08
N ASP A 135 -24.22 -8.39 -4.33
CA ASP A 135 -23.40 -7.56 -3.42
C ASP A 135 -23.94 -7.55 -1.97
N LEU A 136 -25.26 -7.74 -1.79
CA LEU A 136 -25.91 -7.82 -0.49
C LEU A 136 -25.47 -9.04 0.33
N PHE A 137 -25.01 -10.13 -0.30
CA PHE A 137 -24.45 -11.29 0.40
C PHE A 137 -23.00 -11.10 0.81
N SER A 138 -22.32 -10.08 0.30
CA SER A 138 -20.96 -9.74 0.69
C SER A 138 -20.97 -8.80 1.88
N ILE A 139 -20.60 -9.31 3.06
CA ILE A 139 -20.46 -8.48 4.28
C ILE A 139 -19.56 -7.26 4.04
N LYS A 140 -18.56 -7.39 3.18
CA LYS A 140 -17.63 -6.29 2.84
C LYS A 140 -18.34 -5.11 2.14
N LYS A 141 -19.48 -5.37 1.50
CA LYS A 141 -20.27 -4.36 0.78
C LYS A 141 -21.33 -3.68 1.65
N HIS A 142 -21.71 -4.26 2.78
CA HIS A 142 -22.77 -3.71 3.63
C HIS A 142 -22.50 -2.28 4.09
N LEU A 143 -21.24 -1.98 4.46
CA LEU A 143 -20.82 -0.63 4.83
C LEU A 143 -20.97 0.35 3.64
N GLU A 144 -20.53 -0.06 2.46
CA GLU A 144 -20.62 0.75 1.25
C GLU A 144 -22.08 1.04 0.85
N ILE A 145 -22.95 0.02 0.95
CA ILE A 145 -24.38 0.15 0.69
C ILE A 145 -25.01 1.18 1.64
N LEU A 146 -24.70 1.08 2.93
CA LEU A 146 -25.21 2.01 3.94
C LEU A 146 -24.70 3.44 3.70
N ASP A 147 -23.43 3.59 3.38
CA ASP A 147 -22.79 4.89 3.11
C ASP A 147 -23.39 5.56 1.85
N LYS A 148 -23.66 4.79 0.80
CA LYS A 148 -24.34 5.26 -0.42
C LYS A 148 -25.79 5.67 -0.11
N PHE A 149 -26.55 4.82 0.60
CA PHE A 149 -27.91 5.15 1.02
C PHE A 149 -27.95 6.42 1.88
N GLY A 150 -26.99 6.55 2.80
CA GLY A 150 -26.86 7.72 3.67
C GLY A 150 -26.38 8.98 2.98
N ASN A 151 -25.91 8.89 1.74
CA ASN A 151 -25.25 9.98 0.98
C ASN A 151 -24.06 10.57 1.74
N LEU A 152 -23.19 9.70 2.31
CA LEU A 152 -22.10 10.06 3.21
C LEU A 152 -20.77 10.33 2.50
N ASN A 153 -20.75 10.52 1.18
CA ASN A 153 -19.54 10.68 0.36
C ASN A 153 -18.60 11.77 0.86
N THR A 154 -19.15 12.93 1.23
CA THR A 154 -18.35 14.06 1.77
C THR A 154 -17.67 13.69 3.09
N SER A 155 -18.39 12.96 3.98
CA SER A 155 -17.84 12.49 5.24
C SER A 155 -16.76 11.44 5.03
N LEU A 156 -16.93 10.54 4.05
CA LEU A 156 -15.93 9.54 3.67
C LEU A 156 -14.67 10.18 3.11
N HIS A 157 -14.79 11.21 2.28
CA HIS A 157 -13.63 11.93 1.76
C HIS A 157 -12.78 12.52 2.89
N LYS A 158 -13.42 13.19 3.85
CA LYS A 158 -12.73 13.74 5.03
C LYS A 158 -12.09 12.64 5.88
N MET A 159 -12.79 11.50 6.06
CA MET A 159 -12.27 10.34 6.79
C MET A 159 -11.00 9.77 6.16
N ARG A 160 -10.98 9.62 4.83
CA ARG A 160 -9.82 9.16 4.05
C ARG A 160 -8.63 10.10 4.19
N THR A 161 -8.87 11.41 4.18
CA THR A 161 -7.82 12.43 4.38
C THR A 161 -7.18 12.30 5.77
N LEU A 162 -7.99 12.20 6.84
CA LEU A 162 -7.50 12.04 8.20
C LEU A 162 -6.74 10.72 8.40
N TYR A 163 -7.22 9.64 7.80
CA TYR A 163 -6.53 8.35 7.84
C TYR A 163 -5.15 8.41 7.17
N THR A 164 -5.05 9.04 6.00
CA THR A 164 -3.77 9.24 5.30
C THR A 164 -2.81 10.09 6.12
N GLN A 165 -3.29 11.15 6.77
CA GLN A 165 -2.48 11.98 7.67
C GLN A 165 -1.96 11.18 8.87
N MET A 166 -2.82 10.35 9.48
CA MET A 166 -2.44 9.47 10.59
C MET A 166 -1.38 8.43 10.17
N GLN A 167 -1.56 7.80 9.01
CA GLN A 167 -0.57 6.84 8.49
C GLN A 167 0.79 7.50 8.22
N ASN A 168 0.81 8.67 7.58
CA ASN A 168 2.04 9.41 7.31
C ASN A 168 2.76 9.83 8.60
N ALA A 169 2.00 10.27 9.61
CA ALA A 169 2.56 10.64 10.92
C ALA A 169 3.13 9.41 11.64
N GLN A 170 2.44 8.26 11.59
CA GLN A 170 2.90 6.99 12.16
C GLN A 170 4.19 6.52 11.49
N GLU A 171 4.25 6.51 10.16
CA GLU A 171 5.43 6.11 9.40
C GLU A 171 6.64 7.00 9.71
N LYS A 172 6.42 8.31 9.78
CA LYS A 172 7.46 9.28 10.14
C LYS A 172 7.99 9.03 11.54
N TYR A 173 7.11 8.79 12.53
CA TYR A 173 7.48 8.46 13.89
C TYR A 173 8.30 7.18 13.96
N ASP A 174 7.82 6.10 13.35
CA ASP A 174 8.48 4.78 13.39
C ASP A 174 9.86 4.81 12.71
N LYS A 175 9.97 5.49 11.57
CA LYS A 175 11.24 5.66 10.85
C LYS A 175 12.25 6.44 11.70
N THR A 176 11.83 7.57 12.27
CA THR A 176 12.71 8.39 13.11
C THR A 176 13.11 7.65 14.39
N ARG A 177 12.21 6.88 15.00
CA ARG A 177 12.50 6.05 16.17
C ARG A 177 13.58 5.01 15.86
N LEU A 178 13.45 4.28 14.74
CA LEU A 178 14.45 3.29 14.33
C LEU A 178 15.84 3.90 14.05
N GLU A 179 15.87 5.08 13.44
CA GLU A 179 17.13 5.80 13.20
C GLU A 179 17.81 6.19 14.50
N ILE A 180 17.04 6.69 15.49
CA ILE A 180 17.56 7.08 16.81
C ILE A 180 18.00 5.85 17.61
N GLU A 181 17.27 4.75 17.60
CA GLU A 181 17.65 3.51 18.26
C GLU A 181 19.01 3.01 17.74
N ARG A 182 19.23 3.01 16.43
CA ARG A 182 20.54 2.67 15.83
C ARG A 182 21.65 3.62 16.22
N GLN A 183 21.37 4.91 16.38
CA GLN A 183 22.34 5.89 16.84
C GLN A 183 22.67 5.68 18.32
N LYS A 184 21.69 5.33 19.15
CA LYS A 184 21.88 5.06 20.59
C LYS A 184 22.70 3.79 20.86
N GLU A 185 22.62 2.76 20.02
CA GLU A 185 23.46 1.56 20.16
C GLU A 185 24.96 1.88 20.17
N ASN A 186 25.39 2.96 19.50
CA ASN A 186 26.77 3.44 19.48
C ASN A 186 27.03 4.56 20.49
N ALA A 187 26.03 5.04 21.21
CA ALA A 187 26.18 6.21 22.08
C ALA A 187 27.14 5.96 23.25
N GLU A 188 27.06 4.80 23.89
CA GLU A 188 27.96 4.42 24.99
C GLU A 188 29.43 4.36 24.54
N TYR A 189 29.68 3.78 23.37
CA TYR A 189 31.00 3.75 22.77
C TYR A 189 31.52 5.17 22.46
N LEU A 190 30.72 6.01 21.86
CA LEU A 190 31.07 7.40 21.56
C LEU A 190 31.31 8.21 22.83
N GLN A 191 30.49 8.01 23.87
CA GLN A 191 30.66 8.68 25.16
C GLN A 191 31.98 8.29 25.82
N SER A 192 32.29 6.98 25.87
CA SER A 192 33.56 6.48 26.41
C SER A 192 34.77 7.05 25.64
N PHE A 193 34.66 7.12 24.31
CA PHE A 193 35.70 7.72 23.47
C PHE A 193 35.91 9.22 23.79
N VAL A 194 34.80 9.98 23.86
CA VAL A 194 34.88 11.42 24.17
C VAL A 194 35.45 11.67 25.55
N ASP A 195 35.09 10.86 26.55
CA ASP A 195 35.59 11.01 27.91
C ASP A 195 37.09 10.67 28.01
N ASP A 196 37.55 9.62 27.36
CA ASP A 196 38.97 9.23 27.34
C ASP A 196 39.83 10.28 26.60
N VAL A 197 39.40 10.76 25.44
CA VAL A 197 40.13 11.80 24.69
C VAL A 197 40.10 13.15 25.43
N ARG A 198 38.99 13.48 26.12
CA ARG A 198 38.93 14.68 26.96
C ARG A 198 39.88 14.58 28.13
N ALA A 199 40.00 13.40 28.75
CA ALA A 199 40.94 13.17 29.84
C ALA A 199 42.40 13.32 29.39
N LEU A 200 42.73 12.97 28.14
CA LEU A 200 44.04 13.20 27.54
C LEU A 200 44.39 14.69 27.43
N ASN A 201 43.41 15.59 27.38
CA ASN A 201 43.58 17.01 27.12
C ASN A 201 44.55 17.30 25.95
N LEU A 202 44.31 16.60 24.83
CA LEU A 202 45.19 16.61 23.65
C LEU A 202 45.02 17.93 22.88
N ALA A 203 46.13 18.68 22.71
CA ALA A 203 46.14 19.87 21.85
C ALA A 203 46.23 19.50 20.36
N SER A 204 45.69 20.35 19.50
CA SER A 204 45.80 20.13 18.05
C SER A 204 47.26 20.18 17.59
N GLY A 205 47.72 19.14 16.92
CA GLY A 205 49.10 19.03 16.43
C GLY A 205 50.13 18.59 17.47
N GLU A 206 49.72 18.42 18.74
CA GLU A 206 50.63 18.05 19.85
C GLU A 206 51.41 16.75 19.57
N TYR A 207 50.77 15.76 19.00
CA TYR A 207 51.42 14.48 18.69
C TYR A 207 52.55 14.63 17.70
N ASP A 208 52.40 15.39 16.63
CA ASP A 208 53.45 15.64 15.63
C ASP A 208 54.60 16.44 16.20
N GLU A 209 54.30 17.44 17.04
CA GLU A 209 55.30 18.21 17.75
C GLU A 209 56.13 17.33 18.68
N LEU A 210 55.46 16.46 19.46
CA LEU A 210 56.14 15.53 20.38
C LEU A 210 57.00 14.51 19.64
N VAL A 211 56.52 13.95 18.52
CA VAL A 211 57.29 13.00 17.70
C VAL A 211 58.53 13.67 17.11
N ASN A 212 58.41 14.89 16.58
CA ASN A 212 59.53 15.65 16.05
C ASN A 212 60.54 16.02 17.15
N LYS A 213 60.04 16.46 18.32
CA LYS A 213 60.87 16.79 19.46
C LYS A 213 61.62 15.55 19.99
N LYS A 214 60.94 14.40 20.12
CA LYS A 214 61.57 13.12 20.48
C LYS A 214 62.68 12.74 19.53
N LYS A 215 62.47 12.87 18.21
CA LYS A 215 63.47 12.57 17.19
C LYS A 215 64.69 13.46 17.36
N THR A 216 64.50 14.77 17.51
CA THR A 216 65.57 15.74 17.70
C THR A 216 66.33 15.44 18.96
N MET A 217 65.69 15.20 20.11
CA MET A 217 66.32 14.87 21.39
C MET A 217 67.07 13.54 21.35
N THR A 218 66.54 12.51 20.67
CA THR A 218 67.21 11.23 20.48
C THR A 218 68.48 11.40 19.66
N ASP A 219 68.48 12.26 18.64
CA ASP A 219 69.67 12.53 17.85
C ASP A 219 70.69 13.34 18.66
N ILE A 220 70.30 14.32 19.49
CA ILE A 220 71.13 15.03 20.43
C ILE A 220 71.73 14.06 21.46
N SER A 221 70.96 13.15 22.04
CA SER A 221 71.39 12.13 22.99
C SER A 221 72.55 11.26 22.45
N LYS A 222 72.39 10.81 21.16
CA LYS A 222 73.45 10.04 20.49
C LYS A 222 74.72 10.86 20.36
N VAL A 223 74.63 12.12 19.92
CA VAL A 223 75.77 13.03 19.77
C VAL A 223 76.43 13.29 21.13
N ALA A 224 75.63 13.60 22.17
CA ALA A 224 76.16 13.80 23.54
C ALA A 224 76.88 12.57 24.06
N THR A 225 76.39 11.34 23.77
CA THR A 225 77.06 10.09 24.13
C THR A 225 78.45 9.97 23.48
N TYR A 226 78.50 10.29 22.17
CA TYR A 226 79.79 10.25 21.47
C TYR A 226 80.80 11.32 21.99
N ILE A 227 80.29 12.55 22.25
CA ILE A 227 81.09 13.64 22.80
C ILE A 227 81.61 13.25 24.20
N SER A 228 80.72 12.74 25.08
CA SER A 228 81.06 12.29 26.41
C SER A 228 82.15 11.20 26.38
N ARG A 229 81.97 10.22 25.47
CA ARG A 229 82.99 9.16 25.28
C ARG A 229 84.33 9.71 24.77
N ALA A 230 84.25 10.63 23.79
CA ALA A 230 85.46 11.28 23.28
C ALA A 230 86.17 12.10 24.38
N ASN A 231 85.38 12.85 25.17
CA ASN A 231 85.94 13.63 26.31
C ASN A 231 86.53 12.74 27.37
N GLY A 232 85.92 11.60 27.72
CA GLY A 232 86.50 10.60 28.64
C GLY A 232 87.83 10.03 28.15
N LEU A 233 87.87 9.62 26.87
CA LEU A 233 89.12 9.13 26.27
C LEU A 233 90.20 10.20 26.26
N PHE A 234 89.83 11.45 26.01
CA PHE A 234 90.77 12.58 26.03
C PHE A 234 91.29 12.86 27.42
N GLY A 235 90.47 12.80 28.47
CA GLY A 235 90.86 12.97 29.86
C GLY A 235 91.71 11.84 30.43
N GLU A 236 91.42 10.57 29.96
CA GLU A 236 92.27 9.40 30.35
C GLU A 236 93.66 9.42 29.74
N THR A 237 93.83 10.12 28.63
CA THR A 237 95.06 10.21 27.89
C THR A 237 96.04 11.17 28.64
N LYS A 238 96.98 10.64 29.34
CA LYS A 238 98.05 11.43 30.04
C LYS A 238 99.04 12.09 29.07
N LEU A 239 98.58 12.46 27.87
CA LEU A 239 99.46 13.00 26.82
C LEU A 239 100.22 14.25 27.28
N GLY A 240 99.49 15.19 27.93
CA GLY A 240 100.15 16.40 28.49
C GLY A 240 101.23 16.10 29.49
N SER A 241 101.01 15.08 30.36
CA SER A 241 102.06 14.66 31.31
C SER A 241 103.26 13.97 30.64
N VAL A 242 102.96 13.24 29.53
CA VAL A 242 104.01 12.60 28.73
C VAL A 242 104.84 13.65 27.99
N ILE A 243 104.17 14.64 27.34
CA ILE A 243 104.84 15.75 26.66
C ILE A 243 105.74 16.54 27.63
N ASN A 244 105.14 16.93 28.77
CA ASN A 244 105.95 17.65 29.81
C ASN A 244 107.16 16.86 30.31
N LYS A 245 106.96 15.52 30.45
CA LYS A 245 108.08 14.67 30.86
C LYS A 245 109.18 14.60 29.79
N VAL A 246 108.80 14.44 28.51
CA VAL A 246 109.77 14.42 27.43
C VAL A 246 110.45 15.79 27.27
N GLN A 247 109.72 16.91 27.41
CA GLN A 247 110.32 18.25 27.40
C GLN A 247 111.36 18.43 28.54
N ASN A 248 111.01 18.00 29.75
CA ASN A 248 111.92 18.06 30.86
C ASN A 248 113.21 17.22 30.63
N ASP A 249 113.02 16.00 30.09
CA ASP A 249 114.16 15.12 29.76
C ASP A 249 115.06 15.75 28.68
N LEU A 250 114.45 16.45 27.68
CA LEU A 250 115.20 17.16 26.65
C LEU A 250 115.87 18.43 27.17
N ILE A 251 115.30 19.17 28.10
CA ILE A 251 115.91 20.31 28.76
C ILE A 251 117.13 19.85 29.59
N HIS A 252 116.99 18.72 30.30
CA HIS A 252 118.11 18.14 31.01
C HIS A 252 119.24 17.72 30.05
N ALA A 253 118.87 17.11 28.91
CA ALA A 253 119.87 16.70 27.92
C ALA A 253 120.59 17.90 27.29
N GLN A 254 119.93 19.08 27.12
CA GLN A 254 120.58 20.32 26.67
C GLN A 254 121.58 20.84 27.69
N GLY A 255 121.33 20.66 29.00
CA GLY A 255 122.25 21.05 30.07
C GLY A 255 123.53 20.24 30.09
N ASP A 256 123.50 18.98 29.64
CA ASP A 256 124.64 18.05 29.63
C ASP A 256 125.49 18.12 28.34
N ILE A 257 124.91 18.72 27.25
CA ILE A 257 125.56 18.84 25.95
C ILE A 257 126.16 20.27 25.82
N GLY A 258 127.42 20.48 25.86
CA GLY A 258 128.07 21.76 25.58
C GLY A 258 127.66 22.36 24.22
N GLU A 259 128.14 23.62 23.89
CA GLU A 259 127.75 24.31 22.64
C GLU A 259 128.06 23.46 21.38
N GLY A 260 126.97 22.71 20.89
CA GLY A 260 127.10 21.82 19.72
C GLY A 260 125.82 21.84 18.87
N GLY A 261 125.85 21.35 17.60
CA GLY A 261 124.75 21.40 16.64
C GLY A 261 123.46 20.68 17.01
N LEU A 262 123.47 19.75 18.01
CA LEU A 262 122.32 19.03 18.53
C LEU A 262 121.34 19.89 19.33
N ASN A 263 121.79 21.03 19.88
CA ASN A 263 120.90 21.96 20.61
C ASN A 263 119.77 22.54 19.71
N LYS A 264 120.08 22.84 18.45
CA LYS A 264 119.09 23.32 17.52
C LYS A 264 118.01 22.27 17.20
N GLU A 265 118.36 20.99 17.15
CA GLU A 265 117.45 19.90 16.93
C GLU A 265 116.56 19.67 18.14
N ILE A 266 117.09 19.79 19.36
CA ILE A 266 116.33 19.70 20.60
C ILE A 266 115.40 20.89 20.75
N ASP A 267 115.86 22.13 20.44
CA ASP A 267 114.99 23.31 20.44
C ASP A 267 113.77 23.13 19.44
N ASN A 268 114.04 22.62 18.25
CA ASN A 268 113.00 22.32 17.29
C ASN A 268 111.98 21.27 17.82
N ILE A 269 112.52 20.22 18.51
CA ILE A 269 111.60 19.19 19.11
C ILE A 269 110.76 19.81 20.22
N ASN A 270 111.37 20.66 21.06
CA ASN A 270 110.66 21.35 22.16
C ASN A 270 109.60 22.30 21.62
N GLU A 271 109.89 23.09 20.57
CA GLU A 271 108.82 23.89 19.88
C GLU A 271 107.69 23.04 19.34
N LEU A 272 107.99 21.88 18.74
CA LEU A 272 106.97 20.95 18.25
C LEU A 272 106.12 20.34 19.38
N LEU A 273 106.75 19.99 20.49
CA LEU A 273 106.07 19.48 21.69
C LEU A 273 105.25 20.55 22.40
N GLU A 274 105.71 21.79 22.45
CA GLU A 274 104.95 22.93 23.00
C GLU A 274 103.69 23.22 22.11
N LYS A 275 103.88 23.21 20.79
CA LYS A 275 102.76 23.31 19.87
C LYS A 275 101.77 22.16 20.01
N LEU A 276 102.26 20.91 20.12
CA LEU A 276 101.44 19.74 20.33
C LEU A 276 100.64 19.83 21.66
N TYR A 277 101.30 20.32 22.72
CA TYR A 277 100.65 20.53 24.02
C TYR A 277 99.54 21.58 23.94
N ASN A 278 99.80 22.73 23.28
CA ASN A 278 98.80 23.78 23.09
C ASN A 278 97.60 23.29 22.22
N ASP A 279 97.90 22.59 21.12
CA ASP A 279 96.83 22.03 20.26
C ASP A 279 95.99 20.98 21.03
N TYR A 280 96.65 20.17 21.90
CA TYR A 280 95.96 19.23 22.78
C TYR A 280 95.08 19.94 23.80
N GLN A 281 95.52 21.04 24.42
CA GLN A 281 94.74 21.83 25.37
C GLN A 281 93.54 22.47 24.66
N ILE A 282 93.73 23.07 23.50
CA ILE A 282 92.65 23.68 22.67
C ILE A 282 91.59 22.62 22.27
N ALA A 283 92.08 21.44 21.89
CA ALA A 283 91.14 20.34 21.53
C ALA A 283 90.33 19.87 22.73
N GLY A 284 90.93 19.79 23.93
CA GLY A 284 90.23 19.44 25.17
C GLY A 284 89.19 20.47 25.60
N GLU A 285 89.56 21.75 25.53
CA GLU A 285 88.64 22.86 25.83
C GLU A 285 87.49 22.84 24.84
N THR A 286 87.73 22.64 23.54
CA THR A 286 86.73 22.58 22.51
C THR A 286 85.76 21.40 22.73
N LEU A 287 86.27 20.22 23.14
CA LEU A 287 85.46 19.07 23.48
C LEU A 287 84.63 19.31 24.73
N ASN A 288 85.10 19.99 25.74
CA ASN A 288 84.36 20.36 26.93
C ASN A 288 83.23 21.37 26.57
N ASP A 289 83.53 22.40 25.80
CA ASP A 289 82.58 23.37 25.34
C ASP A 289 81.43 22.70 24.52
N LEU A 290 81.83 21.73 23.67
CA LEU A 290 80.84 20.93 22.93
C LEU A 290 80.00 20.05 23.86
N ALA A 291 80.52 19.50 24.91
CA ALA A 291 79.80 18.71 25.90
C ALA A 291 78.81 19.57 26.69
N GLU A 292 79.24 20.77 27.12
CA GLU A 292 78.36 21.70 27.83
C GLU A 292 77.23 22.24 26.96
N ARG A 293 77.53 22.57 25.70
CA ARG A 293 76.50 23.06 24.75
C ARG A 293 75.51 21.98 24.34
N ASN A 294 75.84 20.72 24.37
CA ASN A 294 74.97 19.59 24.01
C ASN A 294 74.52 18.86 25.29
N HIS A 295 74.17 19.60 26.34
CA HIS A 295 73.57 19.02 27.53
C HIS A 295 72.23 18.38 27.16
N PHE A 296 72.09 17.08 27.36
CA PHE A 296 70.91 16.29 27.11
C PHE A 296 70.18 16.09 28.44
N ASP A 297 68.84 16.49 28.44
CA ASP A 297 67.97 16.23 29.59
C ASP A 297 67.19 14.93 29.35
N GLU A 298 67.59 13.87 30.06
CA GLU A 298 66.99 12.55 30.01
C GLU A 298 65.56 12.56 30.59
N GLY A 299 65.25 13.44 31.55
CA GLY A 299 63.93 13.60 32.14
C GLY A 299 62.93 14.14 31.11
N GLU A 300 63.31 15.16 30.34
CA GLU A 300 62.44 15.73 29.30
C GLU A 300 62.14 14.71 28.18
N LEU A 301 63.16 13.86 27.83
CA LEU A 301 62.88 12.80 26.83
C LEU A 301 61.91 11.75 27.38
N ASN A 302 62.04 11.32 28.62
CA ASN A 302 61.11 10.38 29.25
C ASN A 302 59.72 10.94 29.35
N ASP A 303 59.52 12.21 29.72
CA ASP A 303 58.22 12.86 29.77
C ASP A 303 57.55 12.88 28.41
N ILE A 304 58.31 13.15 27.33
CA ILE A 304 57.82 13.12 25.95
C ILE A 304 57.40 11.68 25.55
N GLU A 305 58.23 10.68 25.92
CA GLU A 305 57.92 9.28 25.60
C GLU A 305 56.69 8.79 26.34
N GLU A 306 56.52 9.09 27.60
CA GLU A 306 55.30 8.79 28.37
C GLU A 306 54.07 9.45 27.77
N ARG A 307 54.18 10.74 27.40
CA ARG A 307 53.05 11.45 26.78
C ARG A 307 52.64 10.84 25.42
N ILE A 308 53.63 10.51 24.56
CA ILE A 308 53.41 9.80 23.31
C ILE A 308 52.78 8.42 23.56
N ALA A 309 53.21 7.67 24.57
CA ALA A 309 52.66 6.37 24.92
C ALA A 309 51.22 6.46 25.36
N CYS A 310 50.83 7.44 26.18
CA CYS A 310 49.46 7.69 26.58
C CYS A 310 48.56 7.98 25.37
N ILE A 311 49.00 8.84 24.43
CA ILE A 311 48.24 9.16 23.22
C ILE A 311 48.08 7.91 22.35
N ASN A 312 49.13 7.12 22.15
CA ASN A 312 49.09 5.88 21.39
C ASN A 312 48.18 4.82 22.02
N GLU A 313 48.12 4.73 23.34
CA GLU A 313 47.26 3.80 24.06
C GLU A 313 45.79 4.11 23.78
N VAL A 314 45.38 5.37 23.88
CA VAL A 314 44.00 5.78 23.56
C VAL A 314 43.71 5.56 22.08
N ALA A 315 44.61 5.94 21.17
CA ALA A 315 44.43 5.70 19.74
C ALA A 315 44.23 4.21 19.41
N ARG A 316 45.02 3.32 20.04
CA ARG A 316 44.91 1.87 19.88
C ARG A 316 43.60 1.32 20.46
N LYS A 317 43.17 1.79 21.63
CA LYS A 317 41.88 1.39 22.24
C LYS A 317 40.72 1.61 21.31
N TYR A 318 40.75 2.71 20.56
CA TYR A 318 39.66 3.09 19.65
C TYR A 318 39.94 2.80 18.16
N GLN A 319 41.01 2.01 17.87
CA GLN A 319 41.40 1.57 16.52
C GLN A 319 41.56 2.74 15.53
N THR A 320 42.14 3.84 16.02
CA THR A 320 42.43 5.04 15.22
C THR A 320 43.90 5.40 15.25
N THR A 321 44.27 6.41 14.48
CA THR A 321 45.63 6.95 14.52
C THR A 321 45.72 8.14 15.50
N PRO A 322 46.86 8.38 16.18
CA PRO A 322 47.05 9.54 17.06
C PRO A 322 46.72 10.89 16.39
N MET A 323 47.02 11.03 15.09
CA MET A 323 46.77 12.23 14.31
C MET A 323 45.27 12.48 14.09
N GLU A 324 44.44 11.41 13.99
CA GLU A 324 43.01 11.49 13.77
C GLU A 324 42.17 11.66 15.05
N LEU A 325 42.78 11.42 16.23
CA LEU A 325 42.06 11.48 17.51
C LEU A 325 41.29 12.79 17.70
N SER A 326 41.93 13.94 17.45
CA SER A 326 41.29 15.26 17.60
C SER A 326 40.13 15.47 16.65
N ASN A 327 40.26 15.03 15.39
CA ASN A 327 39.17 15.14 14.40
C ASN A 327 37.99 14.21 14.74
N GLN A 328 38.31 12.97 15.14
CA GLN A 328 37.26 12.03 15.55
C GLN A 328 36.59 12.46 16.85
N PHE A 329 37.27 13.10 17.75
CA PHE A 329 36.68 13.66 18.97
C PHE A 329 35.63 14.71 18.67
N VAL A 330 35.89 15.66 17.77
CA VAL A 330 34.91 16.68 17.34
C VAL A 330 33.69 16.01 16.70
N LEU A 331 33.91 15.07 15.79
CA LEU A 331 32.82 14.33 15.14
C LEU A 331 32.00 13.50 16.13
N ALA A 332 32.63 12.91 17.14
CA ALA A 332 31.96 12.15 18.18
C ALA A 332 31.10 13.05 19.08
N GLN A 333 31.59 14.23 19.45
CA GLN A 333 30.81 15.21 20.21
C GLN A 333 29.58 15.69 19.42
N GLU A 334 29.73 16.01 18.12
CA GLU A 334 28.59 16.39 17.28
C GLU A 334 27.53 15.29 17.18
N LYS A 335 27.95 14.03 17.08
CA LYS A 335 27.04 12.88 17.06
C LYS A 335 26.28 12.74 18.37
N LEU A 336 26.95 12.85 19.52
CA LEU A 336 26.32 12.78 20.83
C LEU A 336 25.30 13.91 21.05
N GLN A 337 25.63 15.12 20.66
CA GLN A 337 24.71 16.25 20.73
C GLN A 337 23.46 16.02 19.86
N LYS A 338 23.61 15.44 18.67
CA LYS A 338 22.46 15.07 17.82
C LYS A 338 21.60 13.99 18.48
N ILE A 339 22.18 13.03 19.20
CA ILE A 339 21.44 11.98 19.93
C ILE A 339 20.63 12.59 21.08
N GLU A 340 21.17 13.54 21.84
CA GLU A 340 20.44 14.24 22.92
C GLU A 340 19.23 15.02 22.38
N LEU A 341 19.39 15.72 21.27
CA LEU A 341 18.28 16.45 20.61
C LEU A 341 17.20 15.52 20.02
N SER A 342 17.57 14.29 19.74
CA SER A 342 16.68 13.30 19.11
C SER A 342 15.53 12.85 20.01
N ASP A 343 15.72 12.82 21.31
CA ASP A 343 14.66 12.47 22.27
C ASP A 343 13.55 13.54 22.30
N ASP A 344 13.90 14.79 22.14
CA ASP A 344 12.91 15.87 22.04
C ASP A 344 12.15 15.84 20.71
N ILE A 345 12.82 15.45 19.62
CA ILE A 345 12.20 15.22 18.32
C ILE A 345 11.17 14.08 18.42
N LEU A 346 11.54 12.97 19.06
CA LEU A 346 10.60 11.84 19.24
C LEU A 346 9.38 12.23 20.09
N LYS A 347 9.56 12.95 21.19
CA LYS A 347 8.46 13.44 22.02
C LYS A 347 7.52 14.32 21.20
N LYS A 348 8.08 15.19 20.36
CA LYS A 348 7.29 16.08 19.49
C LYS A 348 6.49 15.30 18.45
N LEU A 349 7.13 14.35 17.76
CA LEU A 349 6.46 13.49 16.78
C LEU A 349 5.38 12.60 17.44
N SER A 350 5.65 12.09 18.64
CA SER A 350 4.66 11.30 19.40
C SER A 350 3.44 12.15 19.76
N SER A 351 3.63 13.39 20.18
CA SER A 351 2.51 14.30 20.51
C SER A 351 1.71 14.70 19.26
N GLU A 352 2.38 14.94 18.13
CA GLU A 352 1.73 15.20 16.83
C GLU A 352 0.89 14.01 16.39
N LEU A 353 1.46 12.79 16.45
CA LEU A 353 0.75 11.55 16.12
C LEU A 353 -0.48 11.34 17.01
N ALA A 354 -0.34 11.55 18.32
CA ALA A 354 -1.45 11.44 19.27
C ALA A 354 -2.57 12.42 18.96
N THR A 355 -2.25 13.64 18.58
CA THR A 355 -3.21 14.67 18.18
C THR A 355 -3.98 14.26 16.94
N ILE A 356 -3.28 13.87 15.87
CA ILE A 356 -3.88 13.44 14.60
C ILE A 356 -4.75 12.17 14.82
N ARG A 357 -4.28 11.23 15.65
CA ARG A 357 -5.04 10.03 15.99
C ARG A 357 -6.34 10.35 16.73
N ASN A 358 -6.30 11.29 17.65
CA ASN A 358 -7.50 11.75 18.36
C ASN A 358 -8.49 12.45 17.43
N GLU A 359 -8.01 13.27 16.48
CA GLU A 359 -8.86 13.89 15.46
C GLU A 359 -9.53 12.84 14.57
N TYR A 360 -8.76 11.82 14.11
CA TYR A 360 -9.29 10.70 13.37
C TYR A 360 -10.38 9.97 14.15
N LEU A 361 -10.13 9.58 15.42
CA LEU A 361 -11.08 8.84 16.23
C LEU A 361 -12.35 9.65 16.55
N THR A 362 -12.20 10.93 16.80
CA THR A 362 -13.35 11.83 17.03
C THR A 362 -14.23 11.89 15.79
N TYR A 363 -13.64 12.06 14.61
CA TYR A 363 -14.39 12.10 13.37
C TYR A 363 -14.97 10.73 12.98
N ALA A 364 -14.28 9.62 13.30
CA ALA A 364 -14.81 8.27 13.12
C ALA A 364 -16.07 8.05 13.96
N ASN A 365 -16.10 8.53 15.20
CA ASN A 365 -17.29 8.49 16.04
C ASN A 365 -18.45 9.34 15.48
N GLU A 366 -18.17 10.52 14.95
CA GLU A 366 -19.20 11.34 14.28
C GLU A 366 -19.79 10.61 13.07
N LEU A 367 -18.95 9.96 12.27
CA LEU A 367 -19.39 9.16 11.12
C LEU A 367 -20.21 7.95 11.55
N HIS A 368 -19.80 7.27 12.64
CA HIS A 368 -20.53 6.16 13.23
C HIS A 368 -21.97 6.56 13.63
N GLU A 369 -22.16 7.69 14.31
CA GLU A 369 -23.49 8.15 14.68
C GLU A 369 -24.35 8.53 13.47
N LYS A 370 -23.76 9.12 12.43
CA LYS A 370 -24.45 9.37 11.16
C LYS A 370 -24.90 8.07 10.50
N ARG A 371 -24.05 7.04 10.46
CA ARG A 371 -24.36 5.71 9.93
C ARG A 371 -25.49 5.04 10.69
N LYS A 372 -25.46 5.08 12.04
CA LYS A 372 -26.55 4.57 12.89
C LYS A 372 -27.89 5.23 12.58
N ALA A 373 -27.91 6.55 12.44
CA ALA A 373 -29.11 7.28 12.10
C ALA A 373 -29.66 6.85 10.72
N LYS A 374 -28.78 6.70 9.74
CA LYS A 374 -29.15 6.26 8.39
C LYS A 374 -29.58 4.79 8.34
N ALA A 375 -28.93 3.94 9.13
CA ALA A 375 -29.33 2.52 9.27
C ALA A 375 -30.78 2.38 9.78
N LYS A 376 -31.16 3.13 10.81
CA LYS A 376 -32.55 3.13 11.31
C LYS A 376 -33.58 3.53 10.26
N ILE A 377 -33.24 4.54 9.44
CA ILE A 377 -34.09 4.97 8.34
C ILE A 377 -34.19 3.86 7.29
N LEU A 378 -33.08 3.24 6.91
CA LEU A 378 -33.06 2.13 5.96
C LEU A 378 -33.88 0.95 6.49
N GLU A 379 -33.72 0.56 7.75
CA GLU A 379 -34.46 -0.51 8.41
C GLU A 379 -35.98 -0.26 8.32
N GLN A 380 -36.41 0.94 8.65
CA GLN A 380 -37.81 1.30 8.59
C GLN A 380 -38.39 1.20 7.16
N ILE A 381 -37.69 1.77 6.17
CA ILE A 381 -38.12 1.74 4.77
C ILE A 381 -38.19 0.30 4.26
N VAL A 382 -37.17 -0.53 4.56
CA VAL A 382 -37.14 -1.94 4.17
C VAL A 382 -38.29 -2.71 4.79
N LEU A 383 -38.61 -2.51 6.07
CA LEU A 383 -39.74 -3.16 6.73
C LEU A 383 -41.09 -2.70 6.15
N GLU A 384 -41.26 -1.43 5.82
CA GLU A 384 -42.43 -0.92 5.14
C GLU A 384 -42.62 -1.59 3.75
N LYS A 385 -41.51 -1.72 2.99
CA LYS A 385 -41.54 -2.41 1.69
C LYS A 385 -41.86 -3.90 1.82
N LEU A 386 -41.28 -4.56 2.83
CA LEU A 386 -41.58 -5.98 3.13
C LEU A 386 -43.07 -6.18 3.51
N SER A 387 -43.64 -5.27 4.28
CA SER A 387 -45.06 -5.31 4.62
C SER A 387 -45.94 -5.18 3.37
N ALA A 388 -45.59 -4.30 2.42
CA ALA A 388 -46.29 -4.19 1.13
C ALA A 388 -46.25 -5.52 0.33
N LEU A 389 -45.17 -6.31 0.50
CA LEU A 389 -45.04 -7.65 -0.10
C LEU A 389 -45.64 -8.78 0.73
N LYS A 390 -46.45 -8.45 1.76
CA LYS A 390 -47.08 -9.42 2.68
C LYS A 390 -46.05 -10.25 3.47
N MET A 391 -44.95 -9.62 3.82
CA MET A 391 -43.86 -10.20 4.65
C MET A 391 -43.77 -9.49 6.02
N ASP A 392 -44.90 -9.26 6.68
CA ASP A 392 -45.03 -8.48 7.92
C ASP A 392 -44.23 -9.05 9.13
N LYS A 393 -43.86 -10.33 9.03
CA LYS A 393 -43.19 -11.05 10.13
C LYS A 393 -41.65 -11.07 10.01
N VAL A 394 -41.12 -10.47 8.98
CA VAL A 394 -39.68 -10.39 8.76
C VAL A 394 -39.04 -9.45 9.79
N ILE A 395 -37.94 -9.87 10.35
CA ILE A 395 -37.07 -9.02 11.19
C ILE A 395 -35.88 -8.61 10.34
N PHE A 396 -35.59 -7.32 10.29
CA PHE A 396 -34.42 -6.78 9.63
C PHE A 396 -33.79 -5.70 10.49
N TYR A 397 -32.46 -5.77 10.71
CA TYR A 397 -31.70 -4.74 11.39
C TYR A 397 -30.24 -4.72 10.96
N THR A 398 -29.58 -3.61 11.24
CA THR A 398 -28.17 -3.35 10.95
C THR A 398 -27.33 -3.49 12.23
N SER A 399 -26.36 -4.39 12.23
CA SER A 399 -25.42 -4.55 13.33
C SER A 399 -24.13 -3.78 13.02
N PHE A 400 -23.61 -3.10 14.05
CA PHE A 400 -22.34 -2.40 14.01
C PHE A 400 -21.34 -3.10 14.94
N GLU A 401 -20.19 -3.46 14.39
CA GLU A 401 -19.05 -4.00 15.12
C GLU A 401 -17.87 -3.04 14.98
N ASN A 402 -17.06 -2.90 16.02
CA ASN A 402 -15.82 -2.12 15.92
C ASN A 402 -14.80 -2.87 15.05
N ALA A 403 -14.16 -2.15 14.17
CA ALA A 403 -13.07 -2.62 13.33
C ALA A 403 -11.82 -1.79 13.55
N GLU A 404 -10.68 -2.31 13.09
CA GLU A 404 -9.42 -1.56 13.08
C GLU A 404 -9.54 -0.27 12.25
N PRO A 405 -8.86 0.80 12.64
CA PRO A 405 -8.85 2.05 11.92
C PRO A 405 -8.53 1.86 10.43
N SER A 406 -9.37 2.43 9.57
CA SER A 406 -9.26 2.32 8.11
C SER A 406 -9.59 3.64 7.42
N ALA A 407 -9.37 3.70 6.10
CA ALA A 407 -9.80 4.84 5.29
C ALA A 407 -11.32 5.10 5.30
N ASN A 408 -12.12 4.11 5.73
CA ASN A 408 -13.57 4.21 5.84
C ASN A 408 -14.07 4.34 7.31
N GLY A 409 -13.15 4.59 8.27
CA GLY A 409 -13.47 4.69 9.69
C GLY A 409 -13.24 3.37 10.44
N THR A 410 -13.98 3.19 11.54
CA THR A 410 -13.83 2.07 12.48
C THR A 410 -15.05 1.16 12.54
N ASP A 411 -15.97 1.28 11.59
CA ASP A 411 -17.18 0.48 11.54
C ASP A 411 -17.06 -0.72 10.63
N LYS A 412 -17.52 -1.86 11.11
CA LYS A 412 -17.91 -3.01 10.31
C LYS A 412 -19.43 -3.16 10.43
N VAL A 413 -20.11 -3.09 9.29
CA VAL A 413 -21.57 -3.16 9.20
C VAL A 413 -21.97 -4.52 8.68
N VAL A 414 -22.96 -5.13 9.34
CA VAL A 414 -23.56 -6.40 8.92
C VAL A 414 -25.09 -6.29 8.97
N PHE A 415 -25.76 -6.59 7.87
CA PHE A 415 -27.21 -6.69 7.81
C PHE A 415 -27.66 -8.06 8.27
N PHE A 416 -28.60 -8.08 9.22
CA PHE A 416 -29.23 -9.28 9.76
C PHE A 416 -30.70 -9.33 9.38
N ALA A 417 -31.17 -10.51 9.04
CA ALA A 417 -32.59 -10.70 8.81
C ALA A 417 -33.05 -12.08 9.33
N SER A 418 -34.37 -12.19 9.60
CA SER A 418 -35.07 -13.44 9.82
C SER A 418 -36.37 -13.41 9.02
N MET A 419 -36.56 -14.38 8.15
CA MET A 419 -37.76 -14.45 7.28
C MET A 419 -38.98 -15.00 8.01
N ASN A 420 -38.79 -15.83 9.03
CA ASN A 420 -39.85 -16.52 9.75
C ASN A 420 -39.84 -16.18 11.25
N PRO A 421 -41.02 -16.03 11.87
CA PRO A 421 -41.12 -15.81 13.31
C PRO A 421 -40.52 -16.99 14.09
N GLY A 422 -39.80 -16.69 15.14
CA GLY A 422 -39.20 -17.70 16.03
C GLY A 422 -37.82 -18.19 15.61
N LEU A 423 -37.31 -17.82 14.42
CA LEU A 423 -35.91 -18.04 14.04
C LEU A 423 -35.04 -16.87 14.50
N THR A 424 -33.87 -17.21 15.02
CA THR A 424 -32.87 -16.19 15.37
C THR A 424 -32.40 -15.46 14.11
N PRO A 425 -32.43 -14.12 14.09
CA PRO A 425 -31.91 -13.37 12.96
C PRO A 425 -30.44 -13.72 12.68
N ALA A 426 -30.11 -13.94 11.41
CA ALA A 426 -28.78 -14.28 10.94
C ALA A 426 -28.31 -13.28 9.88
N PRO A 427 -27.01 -13.16 9.64
CA PRO A 427 -26.49 -12.37 8.52
C PRO A 427 -27.15 -12.81 7.21
N ILE A 428 -27.53 -11.85 6.36
CA ILE A 428 -28.34 -12.11 5.14
C ILE A 428 -27.75 -13.20 4.27
N HIS A 429 -26.44 -13.28 4.13
CA HIS A 429 -25.75 -14.31 3.33
C HIS A 429 -25.94 -15.75 3.84
N LYS A 430 -26.47 -15.94 5.06
CA LYS A 430 -26.75 -17.26 5.65
C LYS A 430 -28.23 -17.67 5.55
N ILE A 431 -29.08 -16.83 4.96
CA ILE A 431 -30.49 -17.09 4.85
C ILE A 431 -30.73 -17.94 3.61
N ALA A 432 -31.21 -19.16 3.82
CA ALA A 432 -31.45 -20.13 2.78
C ALA A 432 -32.95 -20.26 2.48
N SER A 433 -33.51 -19.41 1.59
CA SER A 433 -34.78 -19.74 0.94
C SER A 433 -34.96 -18.95 -0.36
N GLY A 434 -35.23 -19.63 -1.48
CA GLY A 434 -35.24 -19.02 -2.80
C GLY A 434 -36.25 -17.87 -2.97
N GLY A 435 -37.56 -18.14 -2.89
CA GLY A 435 -38.59 -17.13 -3.16
C GLY A 435 -38.71 -16.03 -2.09
N GLU A 436 -38.54 -16.35 -0.81
CA GLU A 436 -38.57 -15.34 0.27
C GLU A 436 -37.40 -14.40 0.19
N LEU A 437 -36.23 -14.92 -0.14
CA LEU A 437 -35.01 -14.14 -0.31
C LEU A 437 -35.14 -13.18 -1.50
N SER A 438 -35.66 -13.63 -2.64
CA SER A 438 -35.90 -12.78 -3.82
C SER A 438 -36.86 -11.63 -3.51
N ARG A 439 -37.94 -11.89 -2.75
CA ARG A 439 -38.87 -10.84 -2.29
C ARG A 439 -38.20 -9.86 -1.32
N PHE A 440 -37.40 -10.37 -0.38
CA PHE A 440 -36.60 -9.52 0.49
C PHE A 440 -35.64 -8.62 -0.31
N MET A 441 -34.97 -9.18 -1.34
CA MET A 441 -34.11 -8.43 -2.24
C MET A 441 -34.85 -7.32 -2.99
N LEU A 442 -36.06 -7.61 -3.48
CA LEU A 442 -36.89 -6.59 -4.10
C LEU A 442 -37.24 -5.45 -3.14
N ALA A 443 -37.66 -5.77 -1.91
CA ALA A 443 -37.96 -4.78 -0.88
C ALA A 443 -36.76 -3.93 -0.54
N PHE A 444 -35.59 -4.59 -0.34
CA PHE A 444 -34.35 -3.94 -0.01
C PHE A 444 -33.86 -3.02 -1.14
N LYS A 445 -33.91 -3.48 -2.39
CA LYS A 445 -33.54 -2.68 -3.56
C LYS A 445 -34.52 -1.53 -3.81
N SER A 446 -35.80 -1.77 -3.62
CA SER A 446 -36.79 -0.70 -3.65
C SER A 446 -36.58 0.38 -2.59
N ALA A 447 -36.06 0.00 -1.42
CA ALA A 447 -35.63 0.95 -0.38
C ALA A 447 -34.40 1.76 -0.77
N LEU A 448 -33.51 1.20 -1.59
CA LEU A 448 -32.29 1.84 -2.08
C LEU A 448 -32.47 2.66 -3.36
N CYS A 449 -33.66 2.81 -3.90
CA CYS A 449 -33.95 3.44 -5.21
C CYS A 449 -33.31 4.81 -5.46
N THR A 450 -32.95 5.53 -4.41
CA THR A 450 -32.28 6.84 -4.51
C THR A 450 -30.76 6.75 -4.67
N SER A 451 -30.17 5.54 -4.56
CA SER A 451 -28.73 5.30 -4.52
C SER A 451 -28.22 4.23 -5.49
N GLN A 452 -29.02 3.91 -6.55
CA GLN A 452 -28.71 2.79 -7.45
C GLN A 452 -27.53 3.07 -8.38
N THR A 453 -26.74 2.01 -8.63
CA THR A 453 -25.60 2.04 -9.55
C THR A 453 -25.95 1.45 -10.92
N ALA A 454 -26.77 0.39 -10.98
CA ALA A 454 -27.14 -0.26 -12.23
C ALA A 454 -28.33 0.41 -12.91
N SER A 455 -28.26 0.53 -14.23
CA SER A 455 -29.31 1.10 -15.05
C SER A 455 -30.43 0.09 -15.38
N THR A 456 -30.19 -1.22 -15.23
CA THR A 456 -31.16 -2.30 -15.51
C THR A 456 -31.13 -3.33 -14.39
N MET A 457 -32.32 -3.76 -13.94
CA MET A 457 -32.46 -4.86 -12.98
C MET A 457 -33.29 -5.99 -13.61
N ILE A 458 -32.83 -7.22 -13.41
CA ILE A 458 -33.51 -8.42 -13.92
C ILE A 458 -33.88 -9.32 -12.75
N PHE A 459 -35.13 -9.70 -12.62
CA PHE A 459 -35.61 -10.63 -11.60
C PHE A 459 -36.12 -11.92 -12.25
N ASP A 460 -35.60 -13.05 -11.79
CA ASP A 460 -36.00 -14.36 -12.24
C ASP A 460 -36.86 -15.05 -11.19
N GLU A 461 -38.11 -15.42 -11.60
CA GLU A 461 -39.04 -16.20 -10.77
C GLU A 461 -39.24 -15.70 -9.33
N ILE A 462 -39.24 -14.38 -9.13
CA ILE A 462 -39.40 -13.75 -7.81
C ILE A 462 -40.75 -14.07 -7.13
N ASP A 463 -41.75 -14.42 -7.92
CA ASP A 463 -43.11 -14.74 -7.53
C ASP A 463 -43.42 -16.25 -7.49
N THR A 464 -42.39 -17.09 -7.50
CA THR A 464 -42.55 -18.54 -7.35
C THR A 464 -43.06 -18.91 -5.97
N GLY A 465 -44.10 -19.78 -5.91
CA GLY A 465 -44.65 -20.32 -4.69
C GLY A 465 -45.46 -19.35 -3.83
N VAL A 466 -45.90 -18.20 -4.40
CA VAL A 466 -46.73 -17.23 -3.67
C VAL A 466 -48.19 -17.23 -4.13
N SER A 467 -49.07 -16.76 -3.26
CA SER A 467 -50.48 -16.55 -3.62
C SER A 467 -50.65 -15.40 -4.61
N GLY A 468 -51.76 -15.40 -5.37
CA GLY A 468 -52.05 -14.36 -6.36
C GLY A 468 -52.03 -12.93 -5.79
N SER A 469 -52.52 -12.72 -4.56
CA SER A 469 -52.50 -11.40 -3.93
C SER A 469 -51.08 -10.91 -3.60
N VAL A 470 -50.16 -11.82 -3.29
CA VAL A 470 -48.75 -11.51 -3.05
C VAL A 470 -48.05 -11.24 -4.38
N ALA A 471 -48.29 -12.06 -5.41
CA ALA A 471 -47.72 -11.85 -6.73
C ALA A 471 -48.18 -10.50 -7.35
N PHE A 472 -49.41 -10.10 -7.12
CA PHE A 472 -49.90 -8.77 -7.52
C PHE A 472 -49.18 -7.64 -6.78
N ALA A 473 -48.97 -7.78 -5.45
CA ALA A 473 -48.20 -6.81 -4.66
C ALA A 473 -46.77 -6.69 -5.15
N ILE A 474 -46.10 -7.81 -5.49
CA ILE A 474 -44.77 -7.85 -6.13
C ILE A 474 -44.81 -7.07 -7.45
N GLY A 475 -45.77 -7.35 -8.32
CA GLY A 475 -45.94 -6.67 -9.60
C GLY A 475 -46.10 -5.15 -9.45
N LYS A 476 -46.95 -4.71 -8.50
CA LYS A 476 -47.13 -3.26 -8.19
C LYS A 476 -45.86 -2.61 -7.66
N GLU A 477 -45.10 -3.28 -6.81
CA GLU A 477 -43.81 -2.75 -6.32
C GLU A 477 -42.78 -2.66 -7.46
N MET A 478 -42.73 -3.65 -8.35
CA MET A 478 -41.91 -3.61 -9.57
C MET A 478 -42.34 -2.48 -10.52
N GLN A 479 -43.65 -2.26 -10.69
CA GLN A 479 -44.17 -1.17 -11.50
C GLN A 479 -43.75 0.19 -10.96
N LYS A 480 -43.73 0.39 -9.63
CA LYS A 480 -43.24 1.63 -9.00
C LYS A 480 -41.75 1.79 -9.21
N LEU A 481 -40.97 0.73 -8.98
CA LEU A 481 -39.51 0.75 -9.16
C LEU A 481 -39.16 0.99 -10.64
N GLY A 482 -39.97 0.46 -11.58
CA GLY A 482 -39.83 0.66 -13.01
C GLY A 482 -39.99 2.12 -13.49
N GLN A 483 -40.55 3.03 -12.66
CA GLN A 483 -40.61 4.46 -12.99
C GLN A 483 -39.25 5.15 -12.94
N THR A 484 -38.29 4.59 -12.23
CA THR A 484 -36.96 5.19 -12.02
C THR A 484 -35.83 4.35 -12.59
N THR A 485 -36.05 3.05 -12.80
CA THR A 485 -35.04 2.09 -13.25
C THR A 485 -35.67 1.09 -14.22
N GLN A 486 -34.94 0.72 -15.27
CA GLN A 486 -35.43 -0.34 -16.17
C GLN A 486 -35.49 -1.67 -15.42
N LEU A 487 -36.65 -2.30 -15.45
CA LEU A 487 -36.94 -3.58 -14.81
C LEU A 487 -37.35 -4.63 -15.83
N ILE A 488 -36.76 -5.80 -15.72
CA ILE A 488 -37.14 -6.98 -16.51
C ILE A 488 -37.45 -8.11 -15.51
N CYS A 489 -38.67 -8.66 -15.58
CA CYS A 489 -39.04 -9.79 -14.73
C CYS A 489 -39.41 -11.01 -15.60
N ILE A 490 -38.78 -12.13 -15.30
CA ILE A 490 -39.14 -13.43 -15.85
C ILE A 490 -40.12 -14.08 -14.89
N THR A 491 -41.35 -14.34 -15.36
CA THR A 491 -42.39 -14.92 -14.51
C THR A 491 -43.30 -15.89 -15.29
N HIS A 492 -43.93 -16.76 -14.54
CA HIS A 492 -45.06 -17.59 -15.00
C HIS A 492 -46.38 -17.18 -14.31
N ASN A 493 -46.39 -16.10 -13.51
CA ASN A 493 -47.57 -15.65 -12.75
C ASN A 493 -48.28 -14.52 -13.47
N SER A 494 -49.58 -14.75 -13.76
CA SER A 494 -50.45 -13.80 -14.46
C SER A 494 -50.60 -12.48 -13.71
N GLN A 495 -50.60 -12.50 -12.36
CA GLN A 495 -50.78 -11.32 -11.50
C GLN A 495 -49.59 -10.35 -11.63
N THR A 496 -48.35 -10.89 -11.60
CA THR A 496 -47.15 -10.10 -11.82
C THR A 496 -47.05 -9.59 -13.24
N ALA A 497 -47.37 -10.45 -14.24
CA ALA A 497 -47.34 -10.11 -15.65
C ALA A 497 -48.33 -8.99 -16.03
N ALA A 498 -49.48 -8.92 -15.36
CA ALA A 498 -50.47 -7.87 -15.58
C ALA A 498 -49.99 -6.47 -15.16
N CYS A 499 -49.05 -6.36 -14.22
CA CYS A 499 -48.51 -5.08 -13.73
C CYS A 499 -47.44 -4.47 -14.64
N ALA A 500 -46.88 -5.23 -15.61
CA ALA A 500 -45.83 -4.73 -16.49
C ALA A 500 -46.36 -3.74 -17.53
N GLN A 501 -45.53 -2.84 -18.01
CA GLN A 501 -45.83 -1.93 -19.13
C GLN A 501 -45.59 -2.62 -20.47
N HIS A 502 -44.52 -3.43 -20.55
CA HIS A 502 -44.14 -4.15 -21.77
C HIS A 502 -44.14 -5.66 -21.51
N HIS A 503 -44.59 -6.43 -22.51
CA HIS A 503 -44.73 -7.87 -22.39
C HIS A 503 -44.04 -8.58 -23.55
N LEU A 504 -43.00 -9.35 -23.22
CA LEU A 504 -42.27 -10.20 -24.15
C LEU A 504 -42.68 -11.65 -23.94
N PHE A 505 -43.00 -12.36 -25.02
CA PHE A 505 -43.42 -13.76 -24.98
C PHE A 505 -42.38 -14.65 -25.64
N VAL A 506 -41.93 -15.69 -24.93
CA VAL A 506 -40.97 -16.69 -25.40
C VAL A 506 -41.75 -17.94 -25.81
N ALA A 507 -41.68 -18.27 -27.08
CA ALA A 507 -42.33 -19.45 -27.65
C ALA A 507 -41.31 -20.40 -28.28
N LYS A 508 -41.69 -21.68 -28.35
CA LYS A 508 -40.97 -22.68 -29.14
C LYS A 508 -41.69 -22.88 -30.46
N GLU A 509 -40.99 -22.71 -31.56
CA GLU A 509 -41.41 -23.21 -32.85
C GLU A 509 -40.78 -24.58 -33.09
N GLN A 510 -41.64 -25.62 -33.17
CA GLN A 510 -41.21 -26.97 -33.47
C GLN A 510 -41.59 -27.33 -34.89
N THR A 511 -40.61 -27.72 -35.69
CA THR A 511 -40.80 -28.39 -36.98
C THR A 511 -40.39 -29.85 -36.82
N LEU A 512 -40.64 -30.68 -37.82
CA LEU A 512 -40.27 -32.10 -37.80
C LEU A 512 -38.76 -32.32 -37.65
N GLU A 513 -37.94 -31.34 -38.01
CA GLU A 513 -36.48 -31.47 -38.06
C GLU A 513 -35.76 -30.54 -37.06
N ASP A 514 -36.42 -29.52 -36.49
CA ASP A 514 -35.77 -28.51 -35.68
C ASP A 514 -36.68 -27.86 -34.63
N THR A 515 -36.12 -27.44 -33.52
CA THR A 515 -36.80 -26.65 -32.47
C THR A 515 -36.09 -25.32 -32.32
N LYS A 516 -36.82 -24.23 -32.52
CA LYS A 516 -36.30 -22.86 -32.37
C LYS A 516 -37.08 -22.09 -31.32
N THR A 517 -36.34 -21.30 -30.56
CA THR A 517 -36.92 -20.33 -29.61
C THR A 517 -37.07 -18.97 -30.31
N ILE A 518 -38.24 -18.43 -30.26
CA ILE A 518 -38.56 -17.06 -30.72
C ILE A 518 -39.02 -16.19 -29.55
N VAL A 519 -38.70 -14.91 -29.61
CA VAL A 519 -39.15 -13.90 -28.64
C VAL A 519 -39.96 -12.84 -29.38
N LYS A 520 -41.19 -12.59 -28.91
CA LYS A 520 -42.11 -11.64 -29.53
C LYS A 520 -42.55 -10.60 -28.52
N THR A 521 -42.53 -9.33 -28.89
CA THR A 521 -43.20 -8.27 -28.13
C THR A 521 -44.70 -8.36 -28.43
N LEU A 522 -45.52 -8.46 -27.39
CA LEU A 522 -46.97 -8.62 -27.53
C LEU A 522 -47.66 -7.28 -27.74
N SER A 523 -48.64 -7.26 -28.66
CA SER A 523 -49.61 -6.18 -28.74
C SER A 523 -50.57 -6.21 -27.53
N PRO A 524 -51.32 -5.14 -27.24
CA PRO A 524 -52.29 -5.12 -26.14
C PRO A 524 -53.27 -6.29 -26.14
N ASP A 525 -53.81 -6.65 -27.32
CA ASP A 525 -54.77 -7.77 -27.45
C ASP A 525 -54.10 -9.14 -27.27
N GLU A 526 -52.89 -9.32 -27.79
CA GLU A 526 -52.12 -10.54 -27.59
C GLU A 526 -51.74 -10.72 -26.11
N ARG A 527 -51.40 -9.61 -25.43
CA ARG A 527 -51.09 -9.60 -23.99
C ARG A 527 -52.30 -10.08 -23.17
N VAL A 528 -53.50 -9.59 -23.46
CA VAL A 528 -54.71 -10.05 -22.77
C VAL A 528 -54.88 -11.57 -22.95
N ARG A 529 -54.67 -12.10 -24.16
CA ARG A 529 -54.79 -13.53 -24.46
C ARG A 529 -53.74 -14.36 -23.70
N VAL A 530 -52.49 -13.94 -23.71
CA VAL A 530 -51.41 -14.64 -22.98
C VAL A 530 -51.67 -14.63 -21.47
N ILE A 531 -52.13 -13.52 -20.90
CA ILE A 531 -52.50 -13.47 -19.47
C ILE A 531 -53.71 -14.36 -19.19
N ALA A 532 -54.70 -14.42 -20.10
CA ALA A 532 -55.86 -15.32 -19.98
C ALA A 532 -55.43 -16.80 -20.04
N GLU A 533 -54.48 -17.16 -20.91
CA GLU A 533 -53.86 -18.49 -20.96
C GLU A 533 -53.17 -18.85 -19.65
N MET A 534 -52.43 -17.90 -19.06
CA MET A 534 -51.77 -18.09 -17.75
C MET A 534 -52.77 -18.25 -16.60
N ILE A 535 -54.03 -17.79 -16.73
CA ILE A 535 -55.07 -17.95 -15.71
C ILE A 535 -55.81 -19.28 -15.87
N SER A 536 -56.06 -19.73 -17.11
CA SER A 536 -56.99 -20.84 -17.40
C SER A 536 -56.33 -22.22 -17.52
N SER A 537 -55.02 -22.31 -17.61
CA SER A 537 -54.22 -23.55 -17.71
C SER A 537 -54.43 -24.44 -18.94
N ASP A 538 -55.66 -24.59 -19.50
CA ASP A 538 -55.92 -25.52 -20.61
C ASP A 538 -56.58 -24.81 -21.82
N GLU A 539 -57.82 -24.33 -21.68
CA GLU A 539 -58.56 -23.64 -22.76
C GLU A 539 -58.84 -22.18 -22.39
N ILE A 540 -58.63 -21.26 -23.34
CA ILE A 540 -58.92 -19.84 -23.13
C ILE A 540 -60.46 -19.66 -23.21
N THR A 541 -61.06 -19.42 -22.06
CA THR A 541 -62.51 -19.10 -21.97
C THR A 541 -62.75 -17.58 -22.02
N ASP A 542 -63.96 -17.15 -22.37
CA ASP A 542 -64.36 -15.74 -22.36
C ASP A 542 -64.25 -15.14 -20.95
N GLU A 543 -64.47 -15.94 -19.89
CA GLU A 543 -64.28 -15.53 -18.49
C GLU A 543 -62.85 -15.28 -18.19
N ALA A 544 -61.92 -16.11 -18.68
CA ALA A 544 -60.48 -15.92 -18.49
C ALA A 544 -59.97 -14.65 -19.18
N VAL A 545 -60.50 -14.35 -20.40
CA VAL A 545 -60.20 -13.11 -21.13
C VAL A 545 -60.71 -11.88 -20.36
N ASN A 546 -61.93 -11.93 -19.84
CA ASN A 546 -62.45 -10.85 -19.02
C ASN A 546 -61.69 -10.65 -17.73
N ASN A 547 -61.32 -11.73 -17.04
CA ASN A 547 -60.48 -11.67 -15.84
C ASN A 547 -59.09 -11.08 -16.15
N ALA A 548 -58.47 -11.43 -17.27
CA ALA A 548 -57.20 -10.87 -17.69
C ALA A 548 -57.30 -9.35 -17.95
N ARG A 549 -58.37 -8.87 -18.60
CA ARG A 549 -58.64 -7.44 -18.80
C ARG A 549 -58.78 -6.71 -17.47
N MET A 550 -59.65 -7.21 -16.58
CA MET A 550 -59.84 -6.62 -15.23
C MET A 550 -58.55 -6.58 -14.43
N LEU A 551 -57.70 -7.60 -14.55
CA LEU A 551 -56.42 -7.66 -13.85
C LEU A 551 -55.45 -6.59 -14.36
N ILE A 552 -55.36 -6.39 -15.68
CA ILE A 552 -54.54 -5.35 -16.31
C ILE A 552 -55.06 -3.95 -15.93
N GLU A 553 -56.39 -3.73 -15.96
CA GLU A 553 -57.02 -2.46 -15.57
C GLU A 553 -56.69 -2.13 -14.12
N LYS A 554 -56.88 -3.07 -13.19
CA LYS A 554 -56.54 -2.93 -11.77
C LYS A 554 -55.05 -2.68 -11.54
N ALA A 555 -54.18 -3.20 -12.39
CA ALA A 555 -52.76 -2.96 -12.32
C ALA A 555 -52.38 -1.54 -12.77
N ASN A 556 -53.20 -0.88 -13.57
CA ASN A 556 -52.98 0.49 -14.05
C ASN A 556 -53.63 1.57 -13.16
N GLU A 557 -54.53 1.18 -12.25
CA GLU A 557 -55.00 2.02 -11.15
C GLU A 557 -53.91 2.21 -10.07
#